data_ed309418a13f8aad7d3363eacd3b844f
#
_entry.id   ed309418a13f8aad7d3363eacd3b844f
#
_cell.length_a   1.000
_cell.length_b   1.000
_cell.length_c   1.000
_cell.angle_alpha   90.00
_cell.angle_beta   90.00
_cell.angle_gamma   90.00
#
_symmetry.space_group_name_H-M   'P 1'
#
loop_
_entity.id
_entity.type
_entity.pdbx_description
1 polymer ?
#
loop_
_entity_poly.entity_id
_entity_poly.type
_entity_poly.pdbx_seq_one_letter_code
_entity_poly.pdbx_strand_id
1 'polypeptide(L)'
;MKRGWYAHVLGEAPCKFRSALEAVKKLRENANANDQYLPPFVIVDENGKPVGPIMDGDAVVTFNFRADRMVMLAKALEYEDFDKFDRVRYPKIHYAGMLQYDGELKLPSHYLVAPPEIQRTSGEYLVHNGIRTFACR
;
A
#
# COMPACT_ATOMS: atom_id res chain seq x y z
N MET A 1 -9.17 0.12 -1.63
CA MET A 1 -8.24 0.56 -2.72
C MET A 1 -8.72 1.84 -3.41
N LYS A 2 -9.83 1.83 -4.15
CA LYS A 2 -10.32 3.00 -4.91
C LYS A 2 -10.30 4.31 -4.11
N ARG A 3 -10.86 4.34 -2.89
CA ARG A 3 -10.87 5.56 -2.04
C ARG A 3 -9.47 6.07 -1.71
N GLY A 4 -8.53 5.15 -1.43
CA GLY A 4 -7.13 5.53 -1.18
C GLY A 4 -6.45 6.07 -2.43
N TRP A 5 -6.70 5.47 -3.59
CA TRP A 5 -6.21 5.95 -4.87
C TRP A 5 -6.65 7.39 -5.15
N TYR A 6 -7.95 7.66 -4.96
CA TYR A 6 -8.51 9.00 -5.17
C TYR A 6 -7.86 10.02 -4.24
N ALA A 7 -7.66 9.68 -2.97
CA ALA A 7 -7.00 10.58 -2.03
C ALA A 7 -5.53 10.83 -2.37
N HIS A 8 -4.76 9.79 -2.68
CA HIS A 8 -3.31 9.90 -2.91
C HIS A 8 -2.94 10.36 -4.31
N VAL A 9 -3.67 9.91 -5.34
CA VAL A 9 -3.31 10.19 -6.73
C VAL A 9 -4.08 11.37 -7.29
N LEU A 10 -5.38 11.47 -6.99
CA LEU A 10 -6.22 12.56 -7.53
C LEU A 10 -6.34 13.75 -6.57
N GLY A 11 -5.98 13.58 -5.31
CA GLY A 11 -6.21 14.61 -4.30
C GLY A 11 -7.68 14.79 -3.94
N GLU A 12 -8.49 13.72 -4.09
CA GLU A 12 -9.92 13.75 -3.87
C GLU A 12 -10.32 12.87 -2.69
N ALA A 13 -10.94 13.47 -1.69
CA ALA A 13 -11.51 12.77 -0.55
C ALA A 13 -12.74 13.50 -0.02
N PRO A 14 -13.65 12.79 0.68
CA PRO A 14 -14.82 13.41 1.31
C PRO A 14 -14.47 14.49 2.32
N CYS A 15 -13.33 14.32 3.00
CA CYS A 15 -12.87 15.23 4.03
C CYS A 15 -11.61 15.95 3.57
N LYS A 16 -11.58 17.27 3.74
CA LYS A 16 -10.45 18.14 3.43
C LYS A 16 -10.07 18.95 4.68
N PHE A 17 -8.77 19.03 4.97
CA PHE A 17 -8.24 19.71 6.15
C PHE A 17 -6.99 20.52 5.80
N ARG A 18 -6.63 21.47 6.65
CA ARG A 18 -5.41 22.29 6.52
C ARG A 18 -4.17 21.58 7.04
N SER A 19 -4.34 20.66 7.98
CA SER A 19 -3.24 19.89 8.54
C SER A 19 -3.66 18.46 8.89
N ALA A 20 -2.70 17.55 8.93
CA ALA A 20 -2.94 16.18 9.34
C ALA A 20 -3.38 16.08 10.82
N LEU A 21 -2.83 16.92 11.68
CA LEU A 21 -3.21 16.95 13.09
C LEU A 21 -4.66 17.37 13.28
N GLU A 22 -5.11 18.39 12.57
CA GLU A 22 -6.52 18.81 12.53
C GLU A 22 -7.42 17.68 12.06
N ALA A 23 -7.04 17.04 10.95
CA ALA A 23 -7.79 15.92 10.37
C ALA A 23 -8.00 14.78 11.39
N VAL A 24 -6.92 14.33 12.02
CA VAL A 24 -7.00 13.22 13.00
C VAL A 24 -7.83 13.63 14.22
N LYS A 25 -7.64 14.83 14.78
CA LYS A 25 -8.45 15.32 15.89
C LYS A 25 -9.94 15.35 15.53
N LYS A 26 -10.27 15.95 14.38
CA LYS A 26 -11.66 16.09 13.93
C LYS A 26 -12.32 14.74 13.64
N LEU A 27 -11.61 13.82 13.00
CA LEU A 27 -12.15 12.51 12.67
C LEU A 27 -12.35 11.63 13.91
N ARG A 28 -11.55 11.84 14.95
CA ARG A 28 -11.69 11.15 16.26
C ARG A 28 -12.84 11.67 17.13
N GLU A 29 -13.41 12.82 16.83
CA GLU A 29 -14.60 13.34 17.55
C GLU A 29 -15.84 12.45 17.36
N ASN A 30 -15.89 11.63 16.33
CA ASN A 30 -16.95 10.67 16.14
C ASN A 30 -16.88 9.58 17.22
N ALA A 31 -17.99 9.35 17.93
CA ALA A 31 -18.07 8.39 19.03
C ALA A 31 -17.68 6.94 18.63
N ASN A 32 -17.81 6.59 17.37
CA ASN A 32 -17.44 5.28 16.81
C ASN A 32 -16.09 5.33 16.08
N ALA A 33 -15.30 6.38 16.24
CA ALA A 33 -14.02 6.50 15.57
C ALA A 33 -13.05 5.38 16.01
N ASN A 34 -12.41 4.79 15.02
CA ASN A 34 -11.34 3.82 15.23
C ASN A 34 -10.22 4.17 14.26
N ASP A 35 -9.02 4.35 14.78
CA ASP A 35 -7.86 4.77 14.00
C ASP A 35 -7.56 3.85 12.80
N GLN A 36 -7.88 2.57 12.92
CA GLN A 36 -7.73 1.60 11.82
C GLN A 36 -8.68 1.87 10.65
N TYR A 37 -9.80 2.52 10.90
CA TYR A 37 -10.87 2.73 9.92
C TYR A 37 -11.23 4.20 9.71
N LEU A 38 -10.32 5.10 10.06
CA LEU A 38 -10.53 6.52 9.76
C LEU A 38 -10.75 6.72 8.26
N PRO A 39 -11.73 7.54 7.86
CA PRO A 39 -11.96 7.81 6.45
C PRO A 39 -10.75 8.51 5.83
N PRO A 40 -10.50 8.28 4.53
CA PRO A 40 -9.45 8.99 3.83
C PRO A 40 -9.75 10.49 3.80
N PHE A 41 -8.70 11.29 3.93
CA PHE A 41 -8.78 12.74 3.87
C PHE A 41 -7.63 13.29 3.01
N VAL A 42 -7.76 14.54 2.62
CA VAL A 42 -6.75 15.25 1.82
C VAL A 42 -6.39 16.56 2.52
N ILE A 43 -5.10 16.87 2.52
CA ILE A 43 -4.61 18.17 2.98
C ILE A 43 -4.68 19.15 1.82
N VAL A 44 -5.23 20.34 2.11
CA VAL A 44 -5.42 21.39 1.12
C VAL A 44 -4.76 22.71 1.55
N ASP A 45 -4.36 23.49 0.55
CA ASP A 45 -3.84 24.84 0.74
C ASP A 45 -4.95 25.87 1.06
N GLU A 46 -4.60 27.14 1.13
CA GLU A 46 -5.53 28.25 1.43
C GLU A 46 -6.64 28.39 0.38
N ASN A 47 -6.42 27.92 -0.83
CA ASN A 47 -7.37 28.00 -1.93
C ASN A 47 -8.21 26.71 -2.05
N GLY A 48 -8.04 25.76 -1.11
CA GLY A 48 -8.71 24.46 -1.15
C GLY A 48 -8.12 23.47 -2.16
N LYS A 49 -6.92 23.76 -2.71
CA LYS A 49 -6.22 22.88 -3.65
C LYS A 49 -5.43 21.81 -2.88
N PRO A 50 -5.47 20.53 -3.28
CA PRO A 50 -4.66 19.46 -2.68
C PRO A 50 -3.17 19.78 -2.74
N VAL A 51 -2.48 19.60 -1.61
CA VAL A 51 -1.06 19.95 -1.48
C VAL A 51 -0.12 18.90 -2.07
N GLY A 52 -0.48 17.62 -2.00
CA GLY A 52 0.44 16.55 -2.36
C GLY A 52 -0.19 15.35 -3.06
N PRO A 53 -0.93 15.53 -4.17
CA PRO A 53 -1.27 14.38 -5.00
C PRO A 53 -0.01 13.81 -5.67
N ILE A 54 0.05 12.49 -5.82
CA ILE A 54 1.14 11.83 -6.52
C ILE A 54 1.12 12.25 -8.00
N MET A 55 2.24 12.78 -8.50
CA MET A 55 2.39 13.31 -9.86
C MET A 55 3.36 12.47 -10.69
N ASP A 56 3.39 12.71 -12.01
CA ASP A 56 4.39 12.12 -12.90
C ASP A 56 5.80 12.55 -12.47
N GLY A 57 6.71 11.59 -12.41
CA GLY A 57 8.09 11.80 -12.00
C GLY A 57 8.33 11.67 -10.48
N ASP A 58 7.28 11.51 -9.68
CA ASP A 58 7.43 11.30 -8.25
C ASP A 58 8.03 9.93 -7.93
N ALA A 59 8.73 9.87 -6.79
CA ALA A 59 9.16 8.62 -6.19
C ALA A 59 8.18 8.20 -5.09
N VAL A 60 7.65 6.99 -5.19
CA VAL A 60 6.72 6.42 -4.21
C VAL A 60 7.32 5.18 -3.59
N VAL A 61 7.48 5.17 -2.27
CA VAL A 61 7.95 4.02 -1.52
C VAL A 61 6.84 3.56 -0.57
N THR A 62 6.42 2.30 -0.71
CA THR A 62 5.50 1.73 0.26
C THR A 62 6.27 1.25 1.49
N PHE A 63 6.18 2.01 2.57
CA PHE A 63 6.78 1.69 3.86
C PHE A 63 5.84 0.83 4.70
N ASN A 64 5.67 -0.43 4.28
CA ASN A 64 4.79 -1.39 4.95
C ASN A 64 5.41 -2.78 4.90
N PHE A 65 5.39 -3.44 6.06
CA PHE A 65 5.94 -4.79 6.22
C PHE A 65 4.97 -5.89 5.74
N ARG A 66 3.67 -5.68 5.89
CA ARG A 66 2.66 -6.71 5.60
C ARG A 66 2.36 -6.79 4.11
N ALA A 67 2.49 -8.00 3.53
CA ALA A 67 2.43 -8.20 2.09
C ALA A 67 1.01 -8.17 1.49
N ASP A 68 0.01 -8.71 2.16
CA ASP A 68 -1.32 -9.01 1.61
C ASP A 68 -1.99 -7.85 0.87
N ARG A 69 -2.11 -6.69 1.52
CA ARG A 69 -2.70 -5.49 0.90
C ARG A 69 -1.72 -4.71 0.03
N MET A 70 -0.43 -4.89 0.28
CA MET A 70 0.60 -4.20 -0.51
C MET A 70 0.74 -4.79 -1.91
N VAL A 71 0.52 -6.10 -2.10
CA VAL A 71 0.43 -6.70 -3.44
C VAL A 71 -0.67 -6.03 -4.28
N MET A 72 -1.82 -5.76 -3.66
CA MET A 72 -2.93 -5.09 -4.36
C MET A 72 -2.58 -3.65 -4.75
N LEU A 73 -1.86 -2.94 -3.88
CA LEU A 73 -1.40 -1.57 -4.15
C LEU A 73 -0.31 -1.57 -5.22
N ALA A 74 0.66 -2.50 -5.15
CA ALA A 74 1.70 -2.66 -6.15
C ALA A 74 1.11 -2.89 -7.55
N LYS A 75 0.12 -3.78 -7.67
CA LYS A 75 -0.60 -3.97 -8.95
C LYS A 75 -1.24 -2.69 -9.47
N ALA A 76 -1.86 -1.89 -8.59
CA ALA A 76 -2.47 -0.63 -9.00
C ALA A 76 -1.45 0.43 -9.45
N LEU A 77 -0.23 0.39 -8.88
CA LEU A 77 0.83 1.34 -9.19
C LEU A 77 1.71 0.93 -10.38
N GLU A 78 1.89 -0.39 -10.63
CA GLU A 78 2.80 -0.88 -11.67
C GLU A 78 2.11 -1.38 -12.94
N TYR A 79 0.91 -1.95 -12.84
CA TYR A 79 0.26 -2.53 -14.00
C TYR A 79 -0.41 -1.45 -14.85
N GLU A 80 -0.04 -1.38 -16.13
CA GLU A 80 -0.73 -0.53 -17.10
C GLU A 80 -2.17 -1.01 -17.32
N ASP A 81 -2.32 -2.30 -17.55
CA ASP A 81 -3.63 -2.95 -17.65
C ASP A 81 -4.15 -3.33 -16.26
N PHE A 82 -5.06 -2.53 -15.75
CA PHE A 82 -5.62 -2.66 -14.41
C PHE A 82 -7.13 -2.41 -14.41
N ASP A 83 -7.90 -3.46 -14.12
CA ASP A 83 -9.35 -3.53 -14.26
C ASP A 83 -10.16 -3.46 -12.95
N LYS A 84 -9.51 -3.38 -11.78
CA LYS A 84 -10.20 -3.50 -10.47
C LYS A 84 -11.00 -2.25 -10.09
N PHE A 85 -10.60 -1.10 -10.60
CA PHE A 85 -11.34 0.16 -10.51
C PHE A 85 -10.79 1.16 -11.53
N ASP A 86 -11.62 2.14 -11.90
CA ASP A 86 -11.17 3.25 -12.75
C ASP A 86 -10.19 4.13 -11.96
N ARG A 87 -8.95 4.21 -12.43
CA ARG A 87 -7.88 5.04 -11.86
C ARG A 87 -8.02 6.51 -12.22
N VAL A 88 -8.81 6.84 -13.27
CA VAL A 88 -8.96 8.18 -13.84
C VAL A 88 -7.63 8.74 -14.40
N ARG A 89 -6.59 8.67 -13.58
CA ARG A 89 -5.21 9.03 -13.94
C ARG A 89 -4.25 7.93 -13.47
N TYR A 90 -3.30 7.61 -14.31
CA TYR A 90 -2.21 6.67 -14.00
C TYR A 90 -0.89 7.43 -14.05
N PRO A 91 -0.32 7.86 -12.92
CA PRO A 91 0.91 8.63 -12.90
C PRO A 91 2.12 7.76 -13.23
N LYS A 92 3.04 8.31 -14.01
CA LYS A 92 4.35 7.68 -14.30
C LYS A 92 5.31 7.99 -13.16
N ILE A 93 5.46 7.05 -12.24
CA ILE A 93 6.23 7.21 -11.00
C ILE A 93 7.41 6.23 -10.92
N HIS A 94 8.36 6.55 -10.06
CA HIS A 94 9.37 5.61 -9.60
C HIS A 94 8.84 4.91 -8.34
N TYR A 95 8.36 3.68 -8.50
CA TYR A 95 7.77 2.93 -7.41
C TYR A 95 8.72 1.88 -6.86
N ALA A 96 8.82 1.77 -5.53
CA ALA A 96 9.50 0.70 -4.83
C ALA A 96 8.72 0.25 -3.58
N GLY A 97 8.71 -1.04 -3.33
CA GLY A 97 8.22 -1.59 -2.07
C GLY A 97 9.32 -1.66 -1.02
N MET A 98 8.94 -1.62 0.25
CA MET A 98 9.87 -1.95 1.33
C MET A 98 10.42 -3.36 1.18
N LEU A 99 9.56 -4.30 0.78
CA LEU A 99 9.86 -5.70 0.50
C LEU A 99 9.33 -6.08 -0.87
N GLN A 100 9.81 -7.19 -1.42
CA GLN A 100 9.09 -7.89 -2.48
C GLN A 100 7.90 -8.61 -1.83
N TYR A 101 6.70 -8.10 -2.05
CA TYR A 101 5.48 -8.59 -1.40
C TYR A 101 4.93 -9.89 -1.97
N ASP A 102 5.25 -10.17 -3.23
CA ASP A 102 4.85 -11.39 -3.92
C ASP A 102 6.02 -11.90 -4.78
N GLY A 103 6.59 -13.02 -4.38
CA GLY A 103 7.73 -13.62 -5.06
C GLY A 103 7.37 -14.33 -6.38
N GLU A 104 6.13 -14.81 -6.52
CA GLU A 104 5.67 -15.46 -7.75
C GLU A 104 5.39 -14.42 -8.83
N LEU A 105 4.67 -13.36 -8.47
CA LEU A 105 4.38 -12.25 -9.36
C LEU A 105 5.54 -11.25 -9.49
N LYS A 106 6.60 -11.41 -8.67
CA LYS A 106 7.74 -10.48 -8.57
C LYS A 106 7.29 -9.03 -8.32
N LEU A 107 6.34 -8.85 -7.41
CA LEU A 107 5.77 -7.55 -7.07
C LEU A 107 6.16 -7.08 -5.67
N PRO A 108 6.51 -5.80 -5.53
CA PRO A 108 6.80 -4.86 -6.62
C PRO A 108 8.07 -5.26 -7.39
N SER A 109 8.21 -4.73 -8.59
CA SER A 109 9.39 -4.97 -9.44
C SER A 109 10.69 -4.39 -8.83
N HIS A 110 10.56 -3.29 -8.07
CA HIS A 110 11.64 -2.68 -7.30
C HIS A 110 11.32 -2.74 -5.81
N TYR A 111 12.30 -3.12 -5.00
CA TYR A 111 12.14 -3.22 -3.55
C TYR A 111 13.47 -2.90 -2.83
N LEU A 112 13.35 -2.43 -1.57
CA LEU A 112 14.49 -2.01 -0.77
C LEU A 112 15.18 -3.18 -0.07
N VAL A 113 14.39 -4.18 0.36
CA VAL A 113 14.89 -5.35 1.09
C VAL A 113 14.44 -6.62 0.38
N ALA A 114 15.38 -7.46 0.01
CA ALA A 114 15.11 -8.77 -0.59
C ALA A 114 14.40 -9.69 0.42
N PRO A 115 13.54 -10.62 -0.06
CA PRO A 115 13.00 -11.66 0.79
C PRO A 115 14.10 -12.44 1.48
N PRO A 116 13.97 -12.77 2.77
CA PRO A 116 14.96 -13.57 3.47
C PRO A 116 15.01 -14.99 2.88
N GLU A 117 16.20 -15.47 2.57
CA GLU A 117 16.44 -16.88 2.24
C GLU A 117 16.50 -17.68 3.55
N ILE A 118 15.38 -18.20 3.97
CA ILE A 118 15.31 -19.02 5.20
C ILE A 118 15.69 -20.45 4.85
N GLN A 119 16.85 -20.88 5.31
CA GLN A 119 17.34 -22.24 5.18
C GLN A 119 17.11 -23.00 6.49
N ARG A 120 17.13 -24.32 6.40
CA ARG A 120 16.94 -25.22 7.55
C ARG A 120 15.64 -24.98 8.31
N THR A 121 14.58 -24.83 7.55
CA THR A 121 13.24 -24.78 8.16
C THR A 121 12.92 -26.08 8.89
N SER A 122 12.02 -26.05 9.85
CA SER A 122 11.56 -27.26 10.54
C SER A 122 11.06 -28.33 9.57
N GLY A 123 10.34 -27.90 8.49
CA GLY A 123 9.87 -28.79 7.45
C GLY A 123 11.01 -29.48 6.70
N GLU A 124 12.02 -28.73 6.26
CA GLU A 124 13.21 -29.29 5.62
C GLU A 124 13.94 -30.27 6.54
N TYR A 125 14.12 -29.91 7.79
CA TYR A 125 14.81 -30.78 8.76
C TYR A 125 14.05 -32.10 8.98
N LEU A 126 12.75 -32.06 9.13
CA LEU A 126 11.92 -33.25 9.26
C LEU A 126 11.97 -34.15 8.01
N VAL A 127 11.87 -33.57 6.83
CA VAL A 127 11.96 -34.31 5.56
C VAL A 127 13.33 -34.95 5.37
N HIS A 128 14.43 -34.25 5.67
CA HIS A 128 15.79 -34.79 5.60
C HIS A 128 16.01 -35.98 6.57
N ASN A 129 15.25 -36.03 7.65
CA ASN A 129 15.28 -37.15 8.60
C ASN A 129 14.22 -38.24 8.31
N GLY A 130 13.64 -38.24 7.12
CA GLY A 130 12.70 -39.29 6.66
C GLY A 130 11.31 -39.20 7.31
N ILE A 131 11.00 -38.11 7.99
CA ILE A 131 9.68 -37.90 8.61
C ILE A 131 8.72 -37.34 7.57
N ARG A 132 7.61 -38.06 7.37
CA ARG A 132 6.56 -37.55 6.48
C ARG A 132 5.84 -36.38 7.13
N THR A 133 5.76 -35.27 6.44
CA THR A 133 5.06 -34.08 6.89
C THR A 133 3.94 -33.72 5.92
N PHE A 134 2.89 -33.12 6.45
CA PHE A 134 1.81 -32.52 5.68
C PHE A 134 1.58 -31.11 6.20
N ALA A 135 1.66 -30.11 5.30
CA ALA A 135 1.37 -28.73 5.61
C ALA A 135 0.16 -28.26 4.79
N CYS A 136 -0.83 -27.68 5.48
CA CYS A 136 -2.02 -27.09 4.86
C CYS A 136 -2.09 -25.60 5.23
N ARG A 137 -2.43 -24.76 4.25
CA ARG A 137 -2.57 -23.30 4.42
C ARG A 137 -4.02 -22.89 4.13
#